data_bcec223a793717c9bfef71e4d79d3159
#
_entry.id   bcec223a793717c9bfef71e4d79d3159
#
_cell.length_a   1.000
_cell.length_b   1.000
_cell.length_c   1.000
_cell.angle_alpha   90.00
_cell.angle_beta   90.00
_cell.angle_gamma   90.00
#
_symmetry.space_group_name_H-M   'P 1'
#
loop_
_entity.id
_entity.type
_entity.pdbx_description
1 polymer ?
#
loop_
_entity_poly.entity_id
_entity_poly.type
_entity_poly.pdbx_seq_one_letter_code
_entity_poly.pdbx_strand_id
1 'polypeptide(L)'
;MITSAALCPAPPLLARELTGADPVVPALRRACLDAAAALIADGPDLVAVVGVAGETRAWPRDGQLDLSPYAPALRTAQRGPTPASVAARPVPALPLPLGLGARLLDQAGYQGRRALQSVSDEEPAAACAALGARLAGARARVAILVMADGTARRGLKAPGYLDERSVPFDAEVERAVRAGDLTALLTLDPVLAQELMATGRAGWQVLAGAMNGVRPAAEIRYCDDPFGVAYLVASLQAGG
;
A
#
# COMPACT_ATOMS: atom_id res chain seq x y z
N MET A 1 15.64 13.34 0.50
CA MET A 1 14.85 13.90 -0.65
C MET A 1 14.03 12.77 -1.24
N ILE A 2 12.74 12.99 -1.46
CA ILE A 2 11.87 12.02 -2.16
C ILE A 2 12.26 11.94 -3.64
N THR A 3 12.45 10.72 -4.17
CA THR A 3 12.80 10.50 -5.59
C THR A 3 11.64 9.95 -6.39
N SER A 4 10.87 9.06 -5.79
CA SER A 4 9.77 8.39 -6.45
C SER A 4 8.74 7.88 -5.44
N ALA A 5 7.54 7.59 -5.91
CA ALA A 5 6.54 6.89 -5.15
C ALA A 5 5.81 5.85 -6.03
N ALA A 6 5.24 4.83 -5.38
CA ALA A 6 4.30 3.92 -6.01
C ALA A 6 3.07 3.77 -5.12
N LEU A 7 1.92 3.69 -5.76
CA LEU A 7 0.64 3.39 -5.16
C LEU A 7 0.21 2.00 -5.63
N CYS A 8 -0.05 1.10 -4.69
CA CYS A 8 -0.53 -0.25 -4.95
C CYS A 8 -1.67 -0.59 -3.97
N PRO A 9 -2.66 -1.36 -4.37
CA PRO A 9 -3.66 -1.90 -3.46
C PRO A 9 -3.10 -3.07 -2.65
N ALA A 10 -3.81 -3.45 -1.59
CA ALA A 10 -3.39 -4.51 -0.67
C ALA A 10 -4.44 -5.63 -0.49
N PRO A 11 -5.16 -6.09 -1.52
CA PRO A 11 -6.09 -7.19 -1.31
C PRO A 11 -5.35 -8.49 -0.97
N PRO A 12 -5.93 -9.35 -0.13
CA PRO A 12 -5.37 -10.69 0.16
C PRO A 12 -5.08 -11.51 -1.12
N LEU A 13 -5.83 -11.25 -2.21
CA LEU A 13 -5.68 -11.88 -3.51
C LEU A 13 -4.31 -11.69 -4.18
N LEU A 14 -3.52 -10.72 -3.73
CA LEU A 14 -2.12 -10.57 -4.17
C LEU A 14 -1.23 -11.69 -3.63
N ALA A 15 -1.59 -12.35 -2.53
CA ALA A 15 -0.86 -13.48 -1.99
C ALA A 15 -1.24 -14.77 -2.74
N ARG A 16 -0.27 -15.34 -3.46
CA ARG A 16 -0.49 -16.59 -4.24
C ARG A 16 -0.92 -17.77 -3.39
N GLU A 17 -0.49 -17.79 -2.14
CA GLU A 17 -0.85 -18.83 -1.17
C GLU A 17 -2.35 -18.90 -0.90
N LEU A 18 -3.08 -17.79 -1.13
CA LEU A 18 -4.53 -17.72 -0.95
C LEU A 18 -5.31 -18.00 -2.24
N THR A 19 -4.69 -17.87 -3.40
CA THR A 19 -5.37 -18.01 -4.70
C THR A 19 -4.98 -19.29 -5.45
N GLY A 20 -3.99 -20.02 -4.96
CA GLY A 20 -3.53 -21.26 -5.63
C GLY A 20 -2.81 -21.00 -6.96
N ALA A 21 -2.86 -21.99 -7.85
CA ALA A 21 -2.18 -21.95 -9.14
C ALA A 21 -2.84 -20.99 -10.14
N ASP A 22 -4.16 -20.82 -10.06
CA ASP A 22 -4.90 -19.97 -10.98
C ASP A 22 -4.72 -18.49 -10.65
N PRO A 23 -4.32 -17.67 -11.63
CA PRO A 23 -4.13 -16.24 -11.42
C PRO A 23 -5.50 -15.54 -11.35
N VAL A 24 -5.99 -15.29 -10.15
CA VAL A 24 -7.28 -14.58 -9.93
C VAL A 24 -7.20 -13.11 -10.37
N VAL A 25 -6.03 -12.47 -10.19
CA VAL A 25 -5.81 -11.04 -10.53
C VAL A 25 -4.46 -10.84 -11.26
N PRO A 26 -4.25 -11.47 -12.42
CA PRO A 26 -2.92 -11.47 -13.07
C PRO A 26 -2.50 -10.06 -13.51
N ALA A 27 -3.42 -9.27 -14.07
CA ALA A 27 -3.15 -7.91 -14.51
C ALA A 27 -2.79 -6.99 -13.35
N LEU A 28 -3.53 -7.06 -12.23
CA LEU A 28 -3.24 -6.30 -11.02
C LEU A 28 -1.87 -6.66 -10.44
N ARG A 29 -1.55 -7.97 -10.33
CA ARG A 29 -0.23 -8.41 -9.84
C ARG A 29 0.90 -7.88 -10.70
N ARG A 30 0.75 -7.96 -12.01
CA ARG A 30 1.74 -7.45 -12.95
C ARG A 30 1.94 -5.96 -12.78
N ALA A 31 0.85 -5.18 -12.73
CA ALA A 31 0.92 -3.73 -12.53
C ALA A 31 1.62 -3.36 -11.22
N CYS A 32 1.31 -4.07 -10.10
CA CYS A 32 1.99 -3.85 -8.82
C CYS A 32 3.50 -4.15 -8.89
N LEU A 33 3.91 -5.23 -9.57
CA LEU A 33 5.33 -5.56 -9.76
C LEU A 33 6.04 -4.52 -10.64
N ASP A 34 5.40 -4.07 -11.72
CA ASP A 34 5.94 -3.05 -12.62
C ASP A 34 6.07 -1.70 -11.87
N ALA A 35 5.11 -1.35 -11.00
CA ALA A 35 5.19 -0.17 -10.15
C ALA A 35 6.31 -0.26 -9.12
N ALA A 36 6.49 -1.43 -8.48
CA ALA A 36 7.59 -1.66 -7.55
C ALA A 36 8.96 -1.63 -8.24
N ALA A 37 9.07 -2.18 -9.45
CA ALA A 37 10.29 -2.11 -10.25
C ALA A 37 10.63 -0.66 -10.65
N ALA A 38 9.65 0.13 -11.09
CA ALA A 38 9.82 1.55 -11.40
C ALA A 38 10.23 2.36 -10.17
N LEU A 39 9.67 2.05 -8.99
CA LEU A 39 9.98 2.70 -7.72
C LEU A 39 11.46 2.59 -7.35
N ILE A 40 12.09 1.45 -7.63
CA ILE A 40 13.48 1.17 -7.24
C ILE A 40 14.49 1.43 -8.36
N ALA A 41 14.05 1.78 -9.56
CA ALA A 41 14.90 1.92 -10.74
C ALA A 41 16.05 2.93 -10.55
N ASP A 42 15.77 4.03 -9.83
CA ASP A 42 16.76 5.08 -9.57
C ASP A 42 17.67 4.77 -8.36
N GLY A 43 17.62 3.58 -7.81
CA GLY A 43 18.46 3.14 -6.71
C GLY A 43 18.28 3.97 -5.43
N PRO A 44 17.07 4.03 -4.83
CA PRO A 44 16.86 4.77 -3.58
C PRO A 44 17.68 4.16 -2.43
N ASP A 45 18.18 5.01 -1.53
CA ASP A 45 18.90 4.56 -0.32
C ASP A 45 17.94 3.91 0.70
N LEU A 46 16.68 4.30 0.65
CA LEU A 46 15.63 3.83 1.54
C LEU A 46 14.30 3.74 0.80
N VAL A 47 13.60 2.62 0.93
CA VAL A 47 12.18 2.52 0.55
C VAL A 47 11.33 2.47 1.81
N ALA A 48 10.44 3.44 1.98
CA ALA A 48 9.42 3.42 3.02
C ALA A 48 8.15 2.73 2.48
N VAL A 49 7.77 1.62 3.10
CA VAL A 49 6.48 0.97 2.84
C VAL A 49 5.46 1.51 3.82
N VAL A 50 4.41 2.12 3.31
CA VAL A 50 3.30 2.65 4.10
C VAL A 50 2.06 1.80 3.84
N GLY A 51 1.41 1.32 4.90
CA GLY A 51 0.19 0.54 4.80
C GLY A 51 -0.85 0.99 5.83
N VAL A 52 -2.13 0.92 5.48
CA VAL A 52 -3.20 1.26 6.43
C VAL A 52 -3.48 0.07 7.34
N ALA A 53 -3.52 0.30 8.64
CA ALA A 53 -3.81 -0.69 9.67
C ALA A 53 -4.42 -0.01 10.91
N GLY A 54 -4.85 -0.79 11.90
CA GLY A 54 -5.55 -0.26 13.09
C GLY A 54 -4.73 0.68 14.00
N GLU A 55 -3.43 0.84 13.75
CA GLU A 55 -2.57 1.71 14.56
C GLU A 55 -1.48 2.38 13.71
N THR A 56 -1.09 3.60 14.10
CA THR A 56 0.01 4.34 13.47
C THR A 56 1.31 4.06 14.19
N ARG A 57 2.20 3.25 13.61
CA ARG A 57 3.52 2.95 14.16
C ARG A 57 4.53 2.43 13.15
N ALA A 58 5.81 2.50 13.52
CA ALA A 58 6.87 1.79 12.80
C ALA A 58 6.89 0.30 13.18
N TRP A 59 7.19 -0.54 12.20
CA TRP A 59 7.28 -1.98 12.36
C TRP A 59 8.71 -2.48 12.15
N PRO A 60 9.09 -3.60 12.78
CA PRO A 60 10.38 -4.22 12.54
C PRO A 60 10.53 -4.63 11.07
N ARG A 61 11.70 -4.35 10.49
CA ARG A 61 11.96 -4.64 9.07
C ARG A 61 12.09 -6.14 8.76
N ASP A 62 12.33 -6.95 9.77
CA ASP A 62 12.39 -8.42 9.73
C ASP A 62 11.04 -9.08 9.96
N GLY A 63 9.97 -8.29 10.11
CA GLY A 63 8.61 -8.79 10.21
C GLY A 63 8.18 -9.51 8.94
N GLN A 64 7.29 -10.49 9.07
CA GLN A 64 6.80 -11.33 7.98
C GLN A 64 5.32 -11.15 7.73
N LEU A 65 4.92 -11.34 6.46
CA LEU A 65 3.53 -11.37 6.07
C LEU A 65 2.80 -12.52 6.77
N ASP A 66 1.76 -12.18 7.54
CA ASP A 66 0.88 -13.16 8.18
C ASP A 66 -0.42 -13.32 7.37
N LEU A 67 -0.59 -14.48 6.77
CA LEU A 67 -1.80 -14.84 6.02
C LEU A 67 -2.77 -15.69 6.85
N SER A 68 -2.45 -15.99 8.10
CA SER A 68 -3.28 -16.84 8.97
C SER A 68 -4.70 -16.31 9.23
N PRO A 69 -4.97 -14.98 9.21
CA PRO A 69 -6.35 -14.47 9.29
C PRO A 69 -7.22 -14.86 8.09
N TYR A 70 -6.59 -15.10 6.92
CA TYR A 70 -7.29 -15.42 5.68
C TYR A 70 -7.30 -16.92 5.37
N ALA A 71 -6.31 -17.67 5.87
CA ALA A 71 -6.19 -19.11 5.73
C ALA A 71 -5.53 -19.71 6.98
N PRO A 72 -6.30 -20.08 8.01
CA PRO A 72 -5.75 -20.60 9.28
C PRO A 72 -4.82 -21.81 9.12
N ALA A 73 -5.02 -22.62 8.08
CA ALA A 73 -4.15 -23.76 7.78
C ALA A 73 -2.70 -23.34 7.41
N LEU A 74 -2.49 -22.15 6.89
CA LEU A 74 -1.15 -21.64 6.56
C LEU A 74 -0.31 -21.34 7.82
N ARG A 75 -0.93 -21.13 8.96
CA ARG A 75 -0.24 -20.94 10.25
C ARG A 75 0.66 -22.13 10.60
N THR A 76 0.24 -23.33 10.26
CA THR A 76 0.96 -24.58 10.54
C THR A 76 2.14 -24.76 9.60
N ALA A 77 2.00 -24.34 8.34
CA ALA A 77 3.04 -24.47 7.31
C ALA A 77 4.20 -23.47 7.50
N GLN A 78 3.91 -22.28 8.03
CA GLN A 78 4.94 -21.27 8.35
C GLN A 78 5.77 -21.61 9.60
N ARG A 79 5.23 -22.46 10.49
CA ARG A 79 5.95 -23.10 11.59
C ARG A 79 6.49 -24.44 11.10
N GLY A 80 7.55 -24.46 10.27
CA GLY A 80 8.27 -25.70 10.00
C GLY A 80 8.69 -26.39 11.31
N PRO A 81 9.02 -27.71 11.29
CA PRO A 81 9.46 -28.42 12.47
C PRO A 81 10.72 -27.74 13.03
N THR A 82 10.53 -26.96 14.09
CA THR A 82 11.64 -26.31 14.77
C THR A 82 12.33 -27.37 15.62
N PRO A 83 13.63 -27.62 15.42
CA PRO A 83 14.40 -28.43 16.38
C PRO A 83 14.30 -27.74 17.75
N ALA A 84 14.02 -28.47 18.80
CA ALA A 84 13.76 -28.01 20.17
C ALA A 84 14.95 -27.31 20.88
N SER A 85 15.95 -26.83 20.17
CA SER A 85 17.22 -26.39 20.76
C SER A 85 17.64 -24.93 20.55
N VAL A 86 16.82 -24.10 19.84
CA VAL A 86 17.13 -22.68 19.74
C VAL A 86 15.82 -21.91 19.99
N ALA A 87 15.74 -21.17 21.07
CA ALA A 87 14.69 -20.19 21.32
C ALA A 87 14.81 -19.06 20.29
N ALA A 88 14.40 -19.31 19.04
CA ALA A 88 14.33 -18.29 18.00
C ALA A 88 13.32 -17.24 18.46
N ARG A 89 13.78 -15.99 18.50
CA ARG A 89 12.90 -14.84 18.80
C ARG A 89 11.73 -14.89 17.83
N PRO A 90 10.47 -14.81 18.29
CA PRO A 90 9.33 -14.87 17.41
C PRO A 90 9.42 -13.73 16.38
N VAL A 91 9.33 -14.08 15.10
CA VAL A 91 9.33 -13.09 14.02
C VAL A 91 8.01 -12.32 14.09
N PRO A 92 8.04 -10.97 14.14
CA PRO A 92 6.82 -10.17 14.20
C PRO A 92 5.93 -10.38 12.98
N ALA A 93 4.63 -10.62 13.22
CA ALA A 93 3.64 -10.65 12.17
C ALA A 93 3.34 -9.21 11.70
N LEU A 94 3.45 -8.96 10.40
CA LEU A 94 3.12 -7.66 9.81
C LEU A 94 1.64 -7.59 9.45
N PRO A 95 1.00 -6.42 9.57
CA PRO A 95 -0.28 -6.15 8.90
C PRO A 95 -0.19 -6.48 7.42
N LEU A 96 -1.30 -6.98 6.86
CA LEU A 96 -1.35 -7.41 5.46
C LEU A 96 -0.76 -6.41 4.47
N PRO A 97 -1.10 -5.09 4.50
CA PRO A 97 -0.56 -4.12 3.55
C PRO A 97 0.97 -4.03 3.63
N LEU A 98 1.54 -4.01 4.82
CA LEU A 98 3.00 -3.94 5.00
C LEU A 98 3.70 -5.22 4.55
N GLY A 99 3.12 -6.37 4.87
CA GLY A 99 3.67 -7.66 4.44
C GLY A 99 3.63 -7.84 2.93
N LEU A 100 2.52 -7.42 2.27
CA LEU A 100 2.41 -7.45 0.80
C LEU A 100 3.39 -6.45 0.16
N GLY A 101 3.52 -5.23 0.68
CA GLY A 101 4.46 -4.24 0.18
C GLY A 101 5.92 -4.69 0.31
N ALA A 102 6.30 -5.28 1.45
CA ALA A 102 7.63 -5.86 1.63
C ALA A 102 7.90 -6.98 0.62
N ARG A 103 6.92 -7.86 0.38
CA ARG A 103 6.99 -8.94 -0.61
C ARG A 103 7.12 -8.40 -2.05
N LEU A 104 6.39 -7.35 -2.40
CA LEU A 104 6.51 -6.71 -3.72
C LEU A 104 7.93 -6.19 -3.95
N LEU A 105 8.54 -5.57 -2.95
CA LEU A 105 9.94 -5.12 -3.03
C LEU A 105 10.91 -6.30 -3.21
N ASP A 106 10.69 -7.42 -2.49
CA ASP A 106 11.52 -8.63 -2.65
C ASP A 106 11.40 -9.18 -4.07
N GLN A 107 10.17 -9.26 -4.60
CA GLN A 107 9.90 -9.75 -5.97
C GLN A 107 10.46 -8.82 -7.05
N ALA A 108 10.51 -7.51 -6.79
CA ALA A 108 11.18 -6.53 -7.65
C ALA A 108 12.72 -6.55 -7.53
N GLY A 109 13.28 -7.37 -6.63
CA GLY A 109 14.72 -7.52 -6.46
C GLY A 109 15.37 -6.46 -5.55
N TYR A 110 14.59 -5.70 -4.77
CA TYR A 110 15.14 -4.67 -3.88
C TYR A 110 15.84 -5.29 -2.67
N GLN A 111 17.14 -5.02 -2.52
CA GLN A 111 17.97 -5.48 -1.41
C GLN A 111 18.40 -4.34 -0.47
N GLY A 112 17.92 -3.11 -0.73
CA GLY A 112 18.28 -1.93 0.03
C GLY A 112 17.57 -1.83 1.39
N ARG A 113 17.78 -0.69 2.05
CA ARG A 113 17.14 -0.39 3.34
C ARG A 113 15.65 -0.16 3.15
N ARG A 114 14.83 -0.71 4.05
CA ARG A 114 13.39 -0.47 4.09
C ARG A 114 12.93 -0.01 5.47
N ALA A 115 11.92 0.84 5.50
CA ALA A 115 11.18 1.22 6.69
C ALA A 115 9.72 0.76 6.48
N LEU A 116 9.15 0.10 7.49
CA LEU A 116 7.76 -0.36 7.46
C LEU A 116 6.95 0.51 8.42
N GLN A 117 5.95 1.20 7.90
CA GLN A 117 5.15 2.16 8.65
C GLN A 117 3.66 1.89 8.42
N SER A 118 2.92 1.60 9.48
CA SER A 118 1.45 1.64 9.39
C SER A 118 0.91 3.02 9.73
N VAL A 119 -0.24 3.34 9.17
CA VAL A 119 -1.05 4.51 9.50
C VAL A 119 -2.47 4.04 9.80
N SER A 120 -3.09 4.56 10.88
CA SER A 120 -4.48 4.27 11.17
C SER A 120 -5.40 4.98 10.16
N ASP A 121 -6.48 4.33 9.78
CA ASP A 121 -7.55 4.95 8.98
C ASP A 121 -8.31 6.05 9.72
N GLU A 122 -8.19 6.10 11.05
CA GLU A 122 -8.77 7.17 11.89
C GLU A 122 -7.87 8.42 11.96
N GLU A 123 -6.62 8.35 11.47
CA GLU A 123 -5.70 9.50 11.56
C GLU A 123 -6.24 10.71 10.79
N PRO A 124 -6.18 11.92 11.39
CA PRO A 124 -6.50 13.16 10.69
C PRO A 124 -5.55 13.42 9.51
N ALA A 125 -6.05 14.06 8.46
CA ALA A 125 -5.27 14.39 7.26
C ALA A 125 -3.95 15.11 7.57
N ALA A 126 -3.96 16.05 8.53
CA ALA A 126 -2.76 16.77 8.96
C ALA A 126 -1.71 15.85 9.59
N ALA A 127 -2.13 14.85 10.38
CA ALA A 127 -1.22 13.87 10.98
C ALA A 127 -0.64 12.93 9.91
N CYS A 128 -1.47 12.48 8.96
CA CYS A 128 -1.04 11.70 7.80
C CYS A 128 0.00 12.47 6.98
N ALA A 129 -0.27 13.74 6.65
CA ALA A 129 0.66 14.58 5.90
C ALA A 129 1.99 14.79 6.65
N ALA A 130 1.93 15.05 7.97
CA ALA A 130 3.12 15.18 8.81
C ALA A 130 3.94 13.89 8.86
N LEU A 131 3.28 12.71 8.89
CA LEU A 131 3.95 11.41 8.80
C LEU A 131 4.69 11.27 7.46
N GLY A 132 4.03 11.59 6.35
CA GLY A 132 4.62 11.57 5.02
C GLY A 132 5.85 12.47 4.91
N ALA A 133 5.74 13.71 5.36
CA ALA A 133 6.86 14.67 5.39
C ALA A 133 8.05 14.16 6.21
N ARG A 134 7.81 13.51 7.37
CA ARG A 134 8.88 12.90 8.17
C ARG A 134 9.58 11.76 7.44
N LEU A 135 8.82 10.88 6.77
CA LEU A 135 9.39 9.78 6.01
C LEU A 135 10.26 10.29 4.85
N ALA A 136 9.79 11.31 4.13
CA ALA A 136 10.52 11.92 3.02
C ALA A 136 11.72 12.77 3.47
N GLY A 137 11.69 13.28 4.71
CA GLY A 137 12.72 14.16 5.29
C GLY A 137 13.99 13.44 5.74
N ALA A 138 14.09 12.12 5.61
CA ALA A 138 15.32 11.39 5.85
C ALA A 138 16.46 11.97 4.99
N ARG A 139 17.69 12.06 5.57
CA ARG A 139 18.89 12.52 4.84
C ARG A 139 19.40 11.42 3.88
N ALA A 140 18.54 11.02 2.95
CA ALA A 140 18.75 9.93 2.01
C ALA A 140 17.90 10.17 0.78
N ARG A 141 18.15 9.44 -0.30
CA ARG A 141 17.23 9.33 -1.44
C ARG A 141 16.15 8.34 -1.02
N VAL A 142 14.93 8.85 -0.85
CA VAL A 142 13.79 8.06 -0.34
C VAL A 142 12.82 7.78 -1.46
N ALA A 143 12.39 6.54 -1.58
CA ALA A 143 11.21 6.16 -2.34
C ALA A 143 10.10 5.69 -1.39
N ILE A 144 8.83 5.88 -1.76
CA ILE A 144 7.68 5.50 -0.92
C ILE A 144 6.75 4.57 -1.68
N LEU A 145 6.50 3.39 -1.12
CA LEU A 145 5.48 2.45 -1.57
C LEU A 145 4.27 2.55 -0.65
N VAL A 146 3.14 3.01 -1.16
CA VAL A 146 1.88 3.10 -0.41
C VAL A 146 0.97 1.94 -0.80
N MET A 147 0.55 1.15 0.20
CA MET A 147 -0.36 0.02 0.06
C MET A 147 -1.75 0.44 0.55
N ALA A 148 -2.67 0.73 -0.39
CA ALA A 148 -3.93 1.40 -0.11
C ALA A 148 -5.04 1.00 -1.10
N ASP A 149 -6.17 0.52 -0.60
CA ASP A 149 -7.34 0.16 -1.41
C ASP A 149 -8.31 1.34 -1.53
N GLY A 150 -9.02 1.41 -2.66
CA GLY A 150 -10.14 2.32 -2.86
C GLY A 150 -11.40 1.89 -2.12
N THR A 151 -12.55 2.36 -2.60
CA THR A 151 -13.84 2.02 -2.02
C THR A 151 -14.17 0.53 -2.21
N ALA A 152 -14.89 -0.07 -1.26
CA ALA A 152 -15.33 -1.47 -1.33
C ALA A 152 -16.84 -1.60 -1.54
N ARG A 153 -17.44 -0.63 -2.26
CA ARG A 153 -18.89 -0.53 -2.50
C ARG A 153 -19.25 -0.29 -3.96
N ARG A 154 -18.44 -0.85 -4.89
CA ARG A 154 -18.56 -0.60 -6.35
C ARG A 154 -19.54 -1.53 -7.07
N GLY A 155 -20.31 -2.37 -6.36
CA GLY A 155 -21.26 -3.27 -6.99
C GLY A 155 -22.14 -4.01 -6.01
N LEU A 156 -23.21 -4.64 -6.52
CA LEU A 156 -24.16 -5.39 -5.70
C LEU A 156 -23.54 -6.59 -4.95
N LYS A 157 -22.41 -7.08 -5.41
CA LYS A 157 -21.63 -8.19 -4.79
C LYS A 157 -20.35 -7.70 -4.11
N ALA A 158 -20.16 -6.37 -4.02
CA ALA A 158 -19.05 -5.79 -3.31
C ALA A 158 -19.12 -6.10 -1.80
N PRO A 159 -17.99 -6.15 -1.08
CA PRO A 159 -17.99 -6.40 0.37
C PRO A 159 -18.90 -5.49 1.17
N GLY A 160 -18.99 -4.20 0.81
CA GLY A 160 -19.87 -3.21 1.44
C GLY A 160 -21.20 -3.01 0.73
N TYR A 161 -21.56 -3.85 -0.26
CA TYR A 161 -22.70 -3.63 -1.13
C TYR A 161 -22.58 -2.33 -1.95
N LEU A 162 -23.51 -2.09 -2.88
CA LEU A 162 -23.46 -0.92 -3.78
C LEU A 162 -23.73 0.39 -3.02
N ASP A 163 -22.85 1.37 -3.22
CA ASP A 163 -23.06 2.78 -2.89
C ASP A 163 -22.59 3.63 -4.08
N GLU A 164 -23.50 4.34 -4.72
CA GLU A 164 -23.23 5.12 -5.94
C GLU A 164 -22.18 6.23 -5.72
N ARG A 165 -21.98 6.68 -4.49
CA ARG A 165 -20.95 7.66 -4.13
C ARG A 165 -19.52 7.12 -4.29
N SER A 166 -19.34 5.79 -4.35
CA SER A 166 -18.04 5.14 -4.54
C SER A 166 -17.38 5.54 -5.86
N VAL A 167 -18.16 5.61 -6.94
CA VAL A 167 -17.63 5.93 -8.27
C VAL A 167 -16.98 7.32 -8.31
N PRO A 168 -17.69 8.40 -7.95
CA PRO A 168 -17.09 9.74 -7.96
C PRO A 168 -15.95 9.89 -6.94
N PHE A 169 -15.99 9.21 -5.78
CA PHE A 169 -14.92 9.24 -4.80
C PHE A 169 -13.61 8.68 -5.37
N ASP A 170 -13.65 7.47 -5.94
CA ASP A 170 -12.45 6.84 -6.53
C ASP A 170 -11.95 7.60 -7.76
N ALA A 171 -12.87 8.16 -8.57
CA ALA A 171 -12.53 8.99 -9.73
C ALA A 171 -11.79 10.27 -9.32
N GLU A 172 -12.12 10.86 -8.18
CA GLU A 172 -11.37 12.01 -7.64
C GLU A 172 -9.95 11.63 -7.25
N VAL A 173 -9.76 10.49 -6.57
CA VAL A 173 -8.44 9.96 -6.21
C VAL A 173 -7.61 9.69 -7.48
N GLU A 174 -8.18 8.97 -8.45
CA GLU A 174 -7.51 8.69 -9.73
C GLU A 174 -7.10 9.98 -10.44
N ARG A 175 -7.99 10.94 -10.55
CA ARG A 175 -7.75 12.24 -11.19
C ARG A 175 -6.61 12.99 -10.51
N ALA A 176 -6.60 13.06 -9.17
CA ALA A 176 -5.56 13.72 -8.39
C ALA A 176 -4.19 13.07 -8.64
N VAL A 177 -4.12 11.75 -8.58
CA VAL A 177 -2.89 10.98 -8.83
C VAL A 177 -2.42 11.19 -10.28
N ARG A 178 -3.29 11.04 -11.27
CA ARG A 178 -2.99 11.19 -12.70
C ARG A 178 -2.46 12.60 -13.03
N ALA A 179 -3.02 13.63 -12.40
CA ALA A 179 -2.59 15.01 -12.59
C ALA A 179 -1.31 15.38 -11.81
N GLY A 180 -0.82 14.49 -10.94
CA GLY A 180 0.25 14.81 -9.99
C GLY A 180 -0.14 15.89 -8.96
N ASP A 181 -1.44 16.14 -8.80
CA ASP A 181 -2.00 17.07 -7.81
C ASP A 181 -2.38 16.32 -6.54
N LEU A 182 -1.35 15.91 -5.80
CA LEU A 182 -1.53 15.10 -4.61
C LEU A 182 -2.10 15.90 -3.43
N THR A 183 -2.10 17.23 -3.50
CA THR A 183 -2.70 18.06 -2.44
C THR A 183 -4.21 17.86 -2.35
N ALA A 184 -4.87 17.53 -3.47
CA ALA A 184 -6.29 17.19 -3.49
C ALA A 184 -6.61 15.98 -2.60
N LEU A 185 -5.67 15.03 -2.40
CA LEU A 185 -5.87 13.88 -1.52
C LEU A 185 -5.99 14.28 -0.04
N LEU A 186 -5.47 15.45 0.36
CA LEU A 186 -5.59 15.94 1.73
C LEU A 186 -7.01 16.42 2.07
N THR A 187 -7.83 16.68 1.06
CA THR A 187 -9.21 17.17 1.24
C THR A 187 -10.25 16.05 1.23
N LEU A 188 -9.82 14.79 1.04
CA LEU A 188 -10.74 13.65 1.11
C LEU A 188 -11.43 13.57 2.46
N ASP A 189 -12.77 13.53 2.43
CA ASP A 189 -13.60 13.47 3.63
C ASP A 189 -13.41 12.11 4.35
N PRO A 190 -12.94 12.09 5.61
CA PRO A 190 -12.70 10.86 6.33
C PRO A 190 -14.01 10.11 6.66
N VAL A 191 -15.12 10.82 6.88
CA VAL A 191 -16.43 10.19 7.16
C VAL A 191 -16.94 9.49 5.91
N LEU A 192 -16.90 10.18 4.77
CA LEU A 192 -17.28 9.58 3.49
C LEU A 192 -16.40 8.40 3.13
N ALA A 193 -15.07 8.51 3.31
CA ALA A 193 -14.14 7.41 3.07
C ALA A 193 -14.47 6.17 3.92
N GLN A 194 -14.81 6.37 5.20
CA GLN A 194 -15.22 5.29 6.11
C GLN A 194 -16.56 4.67 5.65
N GLU A 195 -17.57 5.46 5.33
CA GLU A 195 -18.85 4.99 4.82
C GLU A 195 -18.70 4.17 3.54
N LEU A 196 -17.80 4.58 2.66
CA LEU A 196 -17.50 3.90 1.40
C LEU A 196 -16.50 2.75 1.54
N MET A 197 -16.02 2.48 2.76
CA MET A 197 -14.98 1.47 3.03
C MET A 197 -13.70 1.70 2.20
N ALA A 198 -13.35 2.96 1.96
CA ALA A 198 -12.12 3.37 1.27
C ALA A 198 -10.96 3.38 2.27
N THR A 199 -10.40 2.21 2.56
CA THR A 199 -9.35 2.05 3.57
C THR A 199 -8.06 2.79 3.19
N GLY A 200 -7.88 3.16 1.93
CA GLY A 200 -6.68 3.82 1.42
C GLY A 200 -6.52 5.29 1.80
N ARG A 201 -7.57 5.98 2.25
CA ARG A 201 -7.56 7.44 2.48
C ARG A 201 -6.32 7.91 3.26
N ALA A 202 -6.04 7.32 4.41
CA ALA A 202 -4.92 7.73 5.26
C ALA A 202 -3.56 7.52 4.56
N GLY A 203 -3.41 6.40 3.84
CA GLY A 203 -2.21 6.10 3.06
C GLY A 203 -1.97 7.11 1.93
N TRP A 204 -3.02 7.52 1.21
CA TRP A 204 -2.93 8.55 0.17
C TRP A 204 -2.58 9.92 0.74
N GLN A 205 -3.07 10.25 1.93
CA GLN A 205 -2.72 11.50 2.62
C GLN A 205 -1.27 11.49 3.13
N VAL A 206 -0.73 10.32 3.51
CA VAL A 206 0.71 10.17 3.78
C VAL A 206 1.53 10.40 2.51
N LEU A 207 1.09 9.83 1.36
CA LEU A 207 1.72 10.09 0.06
C LEU A 207 1.75 11.57 -0.27
N ALA A 208 0.61 12.26 -0.13
CA ALA A 208 0.52 13.70 -0.38
C ALA A 208 1.50 14.50 0.49
N GLY A 209 1.59 14.16 1.78
CA GLY A 209 2.55 14.80 2.68
C GLY A 209 4.02 14.52 2.34
N ALA A 210 4.31 13.30 1.88
CA ALA A 210 5.67 12.92 1.50
C ALA A 210 6.15 13.65 0.23
N MET A 211 5.24 13.90 -0.69
CA MET A 211 5.51 14.59 -1.96
C MET A 211 5.11 16.08 -1.94
N ASN A 212 4.93 16.65 -0.74
CA ASN A 212 4.56 18.05 -0.59
C ASN A 212 5.59 18.96 -1.30
N GLY A 213 5.09 19.88 -2.13
CA GLY A 213 5.93 20.77 -2.93
C GLY A 213 6.51 20.13 -4.20
N VAL A 214 6.21 18.86 -4.47
CA VAL A 214 6.61 18.15 -5.69
C VAL A 214 5.35 17.85 -6.51
N ARG A 215 5.40 18.17 -7.80
CA ARG A 215 4.40 17.71 -8.76
C ARG A 215 4.98 16.57 -9.59
N PRO A 216 4.72 15.30 -9.21
CA PRO A 216 5.33 14.18 -9.87
C PRO A 216 4.74 13.94 -11.26
N ALA A 217 5.55 13.38 -12.16
CA ALA A 217 5.04 12.71 -13.35
C ALA A 217 4.41 11.38 -12.91
N ALA A 218 3.13 11.21 -13.21
CA ALA A 218 2.36 10.04 -12.79
C ALA A 218 1.99 9.15 -13.99
N GLU A 219 2.14 7.85 -13.82
CA GLU A 219 1.69 6.82 -14.75
C GLU A 219 0.71 5.89 -14.03
N ILE A 220 -0.55 5.86 -14.48
CA ILE A 220 -1.53 4.89 -14.00
C ILE A 220 -1.29 3.57 -14.72
N ARG A 221 -0.97 2.51 -13.97
CA ARG A 221 -0.67 1.17 -14.47
C ARG A 221 -1.86 0.23 -14.42
N TYR A 222 -2.80 0.50 -13.50
CA TYR A 222 -4.02 -0.26 -13.34
C TYR A 222 -5.07 0.60 -12.63
N CYS A 223 -6.32 0.53 -13.09
CA CYS A 223 -7.46 1.14 -12.43
C CYS A 223 -8.70 0.31 -12.80
N ASP A 224 -9.21 -0.50 -11.84
CA ASP A 224 -10.37 -1.40 -12.07
C ASP A 224 -10.96 -1.83 -10.71
N ASP A 225 -12.15 -2.43 -10.74
CA ASP A 225 -12.86 -2.92 -9.53
C ASP A 225 -13.40 -4.36 -9.68
N PRO A 226 -12.57 -5.35 -10.01
CA PRO A 226 -12.99 -6.69 -10.44
C PRO A 226 -13.90 -7.43 -9.43
N PHE A 227 -13.85 -7.04 -8.14
CA PHE A 227 -14.67 -7.63 -7.07
C PHE A 227 -15.47 -6.58 -6.30
N GLY A 228 -15.75 -5.43 -6.93
CA GLY A 228 -16.44 -4.32 -6.30
C GLY A 228 -15.60 -3.55 -5.29
N VAL A 229 -14.27 -3.76 -5.30
CA VAL A 229 -13.29 -2.96 -4.58
C VAL A 229 -12.42 -2.24 -5.59
N ALA A 230 -12.31 -0.93 -5.49
CA ALA A 230 -11.51 -0.14 -6.41
C ALA A 230 -10.00 -0.34 -6.13
N TYR A 231 -9.27 -0.72 -7.17
CA TYR A 231 -7.82 -0.90 -7.13
C TYR A 231 -7.13 0.07 -8.08
N LEU A 232 -6.26 0.89 -7.54
CA LEU A 232 -5.44 1.84 -8.29
C LEU A 232 -3.96 1.49 -8.13
N VAL A 233 -3.26 1.31 -9.26
CA VAL A 233 -1.79 1.18 -9.27
C VAL A 233 -1.21 2.34 -10.06
N ALA A 234 -0.27 3.06 -9.46
CA ALA A 234 0.40 4.17 -10.10
C ALA A 234 1.89 4.21 -9.74
N SER A 235 2.70 4.67 -10.69
CA SER A 235 4.09 5.08 -10.46
C SER A 235 4.17 6.60 -10.54
N LEU A 236 4.90 7.21 -9.60
CA LEU A 236 5.08 8.65 -9.51
C LEU A 236 6.58 8.96 -9.44
N GLN A 237 7.07 9.78 -10.36
CA GLN A 237 8.46 10.21 -10.39
C GLN A 237 8.54 11.68 -10.00
N ALA A 238 9.33 11.99 -8.96
CA ALA A 238 9.65 13.37 -8.65
C ALA A 238 10.49 13.92 -9.82
N GLY A 239 10.05 15.01 -10.44
CA GLY A 239 10.86 15.70 -11.45
C GLY A 239 12.22 16.07 -10.85
N GLY A 240 13.30 15.80 -11.61
CA GLY A 240 14.65 16.22 -11.24
C GLY A 240 14.82 17.73 -11.30
#